data_5c307a549ae7aea463a94da6012b0cac
#
_entry.id   5c307a549ae7aea463a94da6012b0cac
#
_cell.length_a   1.000
_cell.length_b   1.000
_cell.length_c   1.000
_cell.angle_alpha   90.00
_cell.angle_beta   90.00
_cell.angle_gamma   90.00
#
_symmetry.space_group_name_H-M   'P 1'
#
loop_
_entity.id
_entity.type
_entity.pdbx_description
1 polymer ?
#
loop_
_entity_poly.entity_id
_entity_poly.type
_entity_poly.pdbx_seq_one_letter_code
_entity_poly.pdbx_strand_id
1 'polypeptide(L)'
;MHPAHLLVLLGVYVSLLGAARIPPLPLNLIQFSNMIKCTIPGSQPLLDYANYGCYCGPGNNGTPVDDVDRCCQAHDECYDEASNHGCYPELTLYDYYCKARTQCQVFVCGCDLAVAKCLAGATYNDENKNINTGERCQ
;
A
#
# COMPACT_ATOMS: atom_id res chain seq x y z
N MET A 1 -17.71 19.34 -15.65
CA MET A 1 -17.72 18.61 -15.85
C MET A 1 -17.52 18.42 -15.90
N HIS A 2 -17.97 18.28 -15.86
CA HIS A 2 -18.00 17.42 -15.99
C HIS A 2 -17.91 17.11 -16.44
N PRO A 3 -18.09 17.46 -16.78
CA PRO A 3 -18.25 16.73 -17.17
C PRO A 3 -18.20 16.33 -17.05
N ALA A 4 -18.50 16.41 -16.93
CA ALA A 4 -18.62 15.57 -16.82
C ALA A 4 -19.00 15.45 -16.77
N HIS A 5 -19.32 15.51 -16.79
CA HIS A 5 -19.77 14.98 -16.66
C HIS A 5 -19.74 14.53 -17.27
N LEU A 6 -19.97 14.50 -17.76
CA LEU A 6 -19.97 13.68 -18.20
C LEU A 6 -19.26 13.27 -18.36
N LEU A 7 -18.83 13.16 -18.31
CA LEU A 7 -18.37 12.31 -18.22
C LEU A 7 -18.38 12.05 -17.62
N VAL A 8 -18.73 12.39 -17.30
CA VAL A 8 -18.91 11.82 -16.82
C VAL A 8 -19.60 11.45 -16.91
N LEU A 9 -20.10 11.52 -17.21
CA LEU A 9 -20.74 10.80 -17.43
C LEU A 9 -20.68 10.02 -18.03
N LEU A 10 -20.23 9.65 -18.36
CA LEU A 10 -20.00 8.67 -18.52
C LEU A 10 -19.34 8.07 -18.17
N GLY A 11 -18.97 8.31 -17.84
CA GLY A 11 -18.55 7.60 -17.49
C GLY A 11 -18.81 7.26 -16.70
N VAL A 12 -19.23 7.66 -16.57
CA VAL A 12 -19.70 7.20 -15.86
C VAL A 12 -20.52 6.45 -15.92
N TYR A 13 -20.57 5.91 -16.44
CA TYR A 13 -20.92 4.98 -16.42
C TYR A 13 -20.60 4.01 -16.82
N VAL A 14 -20.23 3.79 -17.24
CA VAL A 14 -19.96 2.97 -17.34
C VAL A 14 -19.47 2.17 -16.82
N SER A 15 -19.13 1.93 -17.08
CA SER A 15 -18.62 1.23 -16.44
C SER A 15 -18.68 1.39 -15.38
N LEU A 16 -19.17 1.99 -15.33
CA LEU A 16 -19.43 2.35 -14.20
C LEU A 16 -19.88 1.35 -13.37
N LEU A 17 -20.37 0.34 -13.74
CA LEU A 17 -20.92 -0.65 -12.93
C LEU A 17 -19.89 -1.42 -12.19
N GLY A 18 -19.03 -2.15 -12.84
CA GLY A 18 -17.96 -2.89 -12.20
C GLY A 18 -16.89 -1.98 -11.66
N ALA A 19 -16.50 -1.01 -12.46
CA ALA A 19 -15.43 -0.12 -12.08
C ALA A 19 -15.78 0.75 -10.87
N ALA A 20 -17.04 1.14 -10.74
CA ALA A 20 -17.45 1.95 -9.62
C ALA A 20 -17.40 1.22 -8.31
N ARG A 21 -17.32 -0.10 -8.31
CA ARG A 21 -17.20 -0.89 -7.09
C ARG A 21 -15.77 -1.05 -6.64
N ILE A 22 -14.82 -0.69 -7.47
CA ILE A 22 -13.41 -0.77 -7.14
C ILE A 22 -12.99 0.58 -6.60
N PRO A 23 -12.59 0.65 -5.32
CA PRO A 23 -12.18 1.95 -4.78
C PRO A 23 -10.95 2.45 -5.53
N PRO A 24 -10.85 3.78 -5.73
CA PRO A 24 -9.65 4.34 -6.35
C PRO A 24 -8.44 4.08 -5.48
N LEU A 25 -7.28 3.85 -6.11
CA LEU A 25 -6.04 3.67 -5.38
C LEU A 25 -5.62 5.00 -4.76
N PRO A 26 -5.16 5.01 -3.50
CA PRO A 26 -4.57 6.20 -2.92
C PRO A 26 -3.38 6.66 -3.76
N LEU A 27 -3.21 7.96 -3.92
CA LEU A 27 -2.12 8.49 -4.73
C LEU A 27 -0.75 8.08 -4.22
N ASN A 28 -0.57 8.02 -2.90
CA ASN A 28 0.73 7.62 -2.35
C ASN A 28 1.01 6.14 -2.55
N LEU A 29 0.01 5.32 -2.82
CA LEU A 29 0.23 3.91 -3.12
C LEU A 29 1.01 3.74 -4.43
N ILE A 30 0.79 4.63 -5.39
CA ILE A 30 1.56 4.62 -6.63
C ILE A 30 3.02 4.96 -6.35
N GLN A 31 3.27 5.95 -5.50
CA GLN A 31 4.63 6.33 -5.09
C GLN A 31 5.30 5.18 -4.33
N PHE A 32 4.59 4.58 -3.39
CA PHE A 32 5.09 3.45 -2.63
C PHE A 32 5.42 2.26 -3.55
N SER A 33 4.53 1.95 -4.49
CA SER A 33 4.75 0.89 -5.47
C SER A 33 6.01 1.13 -6.29
N ASN A 34 6.22 2.37 -6.73
CA ASN A 34 7.43 2.73 -7.50
C ASN A 34 8.69 2.59 -6.65
N MET A 35 8.62 2.91 -5.37
CA MET A 35 9.74 2.77 -4.46
C MET A 35 10.13 1.30 -4.29
N ILE A 36 9.15 0.40 -4.16
CA ILE A 36 9.41 -1.03 -4.07
C ILE A 36 10.05 -1.54 -5.37
N LYS A 37 9.57 -1.07 -6.53
CA LYS A 37 10.17 -1.47 -7.81
C LYS A 37 11.63 -1.09 -7.90
N CYS A 38 12.03 0.02 -7.31
CA CYS A 38 13.44 0.43 -7.31
C CYS A 38 14.31 -0.45 -6.44
N THR A 39 13.79 -0.90 -5.29
CA THR A 39 14.55 -1.76 -4.38
C THR A 39 14.48 -3.22 -4.79
N ILE A 40 13.44 -3.62 -5.50
CA ILE A 40 13.23 -5.00 -5.95
C ILE A 40 12.91 -4.95 -7.43
N PRO A 41 13.92 -4.82 -8.31
CA PRO A 41 13.67 -4.77 -9.76
C PRO A 41 12.95 -6.04 -10.24
N GLY A 42 11.99 -5.85 -11.12
CA GLY A 42 11.21 -6.97 -11.64
C GLY A 42 9.98 -7.31 -10.80
N SER A 43 9.84 -6.73 -9.61
CA SER A 43 8.64 -6.96 -8.80
C SER A 43 7.44 -6.22 -9.39
N GLN A 44 6.25 -6.70 -9.04
CA GLN A 44 4.98 -6.05 -9.36
C GLN A 44 4.27 -5.79 -8.04
N PRO A 45 4.63 -4.72 -7.32
CA PRO A 45 4.22 -4.55 -5.92
C PRO A 45 2.72 -4.60 -5.69
N LEU A 46 1.92 -4.04 -6.60
CA LEU A 46 0.47 -4.04 -6.45
C LEU A 46 -0.13 -5.45 -6.59
N LEU A 47 0.57 -6.36 -7.25
CA LEU A 47 0.16 -7.75 -7.35
C LEU A 47 0.83 -8.62 -6.29
N ASP A 48 2.13 -8.42 -6.08
CA ASP A 48 2.91 -9.29 -5.21
C ASP A 48 2.57 -9.11 -3.73
N TYR A 49 2.28 -7.87 -3.32
CA TYR A 49 2.11 -7.55 -1.90
C TYR A 49 0.72 -7.04 -1.54
N ALA A 50 -0.24 -7.06 -2.47
CA ALA A 50 -1.58 -6.55 -2.18
C ALA A 50 -2.40 -7.49 -1.32
N ASN A 51 -2.08 -8.77 -1.30
CA ASN A 51 -2.82 -9.76 -0.53
C ASN A 51 -1.89 -10.91 -0.18
N TYR A 52 -0.98 -10.64 0.75
CA TYR A 52 0.06 -11.58 1.17
C TYR A 52 0.04 -11.65 2.69
N GLY A 53 0.04 -12.85 3.25
CA GLY A 53 0.06 -13.03 4.68
C GLY A 53 -1.10 -12.36 5.38
N CYS A 54 -0.86 -11.94 6.60
CA CYS A 54 -1.86 -11.30 7.44
C CYS A 54 -1.81 -9.78 7.41
N TYR A 55 -0.70 -9.21 6.94
CA TYR A 55 -0.45 -7.76 7.04
C TYR A 55 -0.21 -7.06 5.72
N CYS A 56 0.17 -7.78 4.66
CA CYS A 56 0.39 -7.17 3.35
C CYS A 56 -0.95 -7.11 2.62
N GLY A 57 -1.60 -5.96 2.69
CA GLY A 57 -2.91 -5.75 2.11
C GLY A 57 -3.84 -5.13 3.14
N PRO A 58 -5.15 -5.26 2.96
CA PRO A 58 -6.11 -4.54 3.80
C PRO A 58 -6.25 -5.09 5.22
N GLY A 59 -5.80 -6.31 5.50
CA GLY A 59 -5.88 -6.87 6.85
C GLY A 59 -4.69 -6.51 7.70
N ASN A 60 -4.86 -6.50 9.02
CA ASN A 60 -3.77 -6.25 9.95
C ASN A 60 -4.03 -6.95 11.28
N ASN A 61 -4.25 -8.24 11.23
CA ASN A 61 -4.63 -9.00 12.41
C ASN A 61 -3.85 -10.30 12.50
N GLY A 62 -3.61 -10.76 13.74
CA GLY A 62 -2.99 -12.04 13.98
C GLY A 62 -1.48 -12.01 14.00
N THR A 63 -0.87 -13.18 13.85
CA THR A 63 0.58 -13.34 13.85
C THR A 63 1.11 -13.31 12.42
N PRO A 64 2.14 -12.50 12.12
CA PRO A 64 2.72 -12.52 10.77
C PRO A 64 3.23 -13.92 10.42
N VAL A 65 3.02 -14.32 9.17
CA VAL A 65 3.31 -15.68 8.74
C VAL A 65 4.78 -15.88 8.38
N ASP A 66 5.50 -14.82 8.02
CA ASP A 66 6.90 -14.88 7.64
C ASP A 66 7.55 -13.49 7.66
N ASP A 67 8.79 -13.40 7.17
CA ASP A 67 9.54 -12.14 7.19
C ASP A 67 8.93 -11.07 6.28
N VAL A 68 8.41 -11.44 5.13
CA VAL A 68 7.70 -10.50 4.25
C VAL A 68 6.52 -9.90 5.01
N ASP A 69 5.74 -10.75 5.65
CA ASP A 69 4.57 -10.31 6.40
C ASP A 69 4.96 -9.42 7.59
N ARG A 70 6.09 -9.71 8.24
CA ARG A 70 6.61 -8.84 9.30
C ARG A 70 7.00 -7.46 8.78
N CYS A 71 7.54 -7.39 7.57
CA CYS A 71 7.81 -6.10 6.94
C CYS A 71 6.53 -5.28 6.78
N CYS A 72 5.47 -5.94 6.33
CA CYS A 72 4.17 -5.28 6.16
C CYS A 72 3.57 -4.89 7.51
N GLN A 73 3.73 -5.71 8.54
CA GLN A 73 3.26 -5.36 9.88
C GLN A 73 3.95 -4.10 10.38
N ALA A 74 5.27 -4.02 10.24
CA ALA A 74 6.02 -2.84 10.65
C ALA A 74 5.57 -1.59 9.88
N HIS A 75 5.25 -1.75 8.60
CA HIS A 75 4.75 -0.66 7.78
C HIS A 75 3.38 -0.18 8.27
N ASP A 76 2.48 -1.11 8.58
CA ASP A 76 1.17 -0.77 9.13
C ASP A 76 1.31 -0.01 10.44
N GLU A 77 2.22 -0.47 11.32
CA GLU A 77 2.48 0.21 12.59
C GLU A 77 3.07 1.60 12.39
N CYS A 78 3.92 1.75 11.40
CA CYS A 78 4.51 3.04 11.05
C CYS A 78 3.43 4.02 10.58
N TYR A 79 2.50 3.55 9.78
CA TYR A 79 1.36 4.36 9.32
C TYR A 79 0.43 4.72 10.48
N ASP A 80 0.20 3.79 11.41
CA ASP A 80 -0.59 4.08 12.60
C ASP A 80 0.07 5.16 13.43
N GLU A 81 1.38 5.10 13.58
CA GLU A 81 2.12 6.10 14.32
C GLU A 81 2.02 7.47 13.63
N ALA A 82 2.12 7.51 12.31
CA ALA A 82 1.93 8.74 11.55
C ALA A 82 0.54 9.32 11.79
N SER A 83 -0.48 8.46 11.81
CA SER A 83 -1.86 8.90 12.08
C SER A 83 -1.98 9.47 13.49
N ASN A 84 -1.30 8.90 14.48
CA ASN A 84 -1.30 9.39 15.85
C ASN A 84 -0.65 10.78 15.95
N HIS A 85 0.19 11.14 14.99
CA HIS A 85 0.82 12.46 14.92
C HIS A 85 0.06 13.43 14.03
N GLY A 86 -1.19 13.09 13.67
CA GLY A 86 -2.05 13.98 12.89
C GLY A 86 -1.83 13.92 11.38
N CYS A 87 -1.13 12.90 10.89
CA CYS A 87 -0.92 12.72 9.46
C CYS A 87 -2.02 11.86 8.86
N TYR A 88 -2.17 11.91 7.55
CA TYR A 88 -3.07 11.05 6.78
C TYR A 88 -2.20 10.26 5.80
N PRO A 89 -1.61 9.13 6.24
CA PRO A 89 -0.57 8.45 5.44
C PRO A 89 -0.99 8.11 4.02
N GLU A 90 -2.21 7.62 3.83
CA GLU A 90 -2.67 7.20 2.51
C GLU A 90 -2.86 8.37 1.55
N LEU A 91 -2.97 9.58 2.06
CA LEU A 91 -3.19 10.77 1.25
C LEU A 91 -1.96 11.66 1.15
N THR A 92 -0.91 11.34 1.90
CA THR A 92 0.30 12.15 1.94
C THR A 92 1.21 11.79 0.78
N LEU A 93 1.41 12.76 -0.12
CA LEU A 93 2.35 12.61 -1.23
C LEU A 93 3.73 13.11 -0.80
N TYR A 94 4.77 12.49 -1.33
CA TYR A 94 6.15 12.89 -1.03
C TYR A 94 6.98 12.77 -2.30
N ASP A 95 8.17 13.34 -2.28
CA ASP A 95 9.07 13.25 -3.40
C ASP A 95 9.80 11.91 -3.36
N TYR A 96 10.31 11.48 -4.52
CA TYR A 96 10.87 10.15 -4.75
C TYR A 96 11.93 9.73 -3.74
N TYR A 97 12.78 10.66 -3.31
CA TYR A 97 13.82 10.39 -2.33
C TYR A 97 13.50 10.97 -0.96
N CYS A 98 12.22 11.03 -0.62
CA CYS A 98 11.78 11.63 0.63
C CYS A 98 12.22 13.09 0.78
N LYS A 99 12.35 13.79 -0.33
CA LYS A 99 12.57 15.23 -0.32
C LYS A 99 11.25 15.86 0.03
N ALA A 100 11.04 16.07 1.31
CA ALA A 100 9.76 16.47 1.82
C ALA A 100 9.89 17.80 2.54
N ARG A 101 8.81 18.57 2.54
CA ARG A 101 8.77 19.88 3.19
C ARG A 101 8.04 19.85 4.52
N THR A 102 7.17 18.86 4.72
CA THR A 102 6.39 18.75 5.95
C THR A 102 6.83 17.54 6.75
N GLN A 103 6.55 17.57 8.04
CA GLN A 103 6.85 16.44 8.92
C GLN A 103 6.09 15.19 8.48
N CYS A 104 4.83 15.34 8.06
CA CYS A 104 4.05 14.19 7.60
C CYS A 104 4.63 13.56 6.35
N GLN A 105 5.09 14.38 5.39
CA GLN A 105 5.74 13.84 4.19
C GLN A 105 7.00 13.08 4.54
N VAL A 106 7.83 13.61 5.42
CA VAL A 106 9.06 12.94 5.87
C VAL A 106 8.71 11.63 6.57
N PHE A 107 7.71 11.65 7.44
CA PHE A 107 7.30 10.48 8.21
C PHE A 107 6.81 9.37 7.28
N VAL A 108 5.85 9.69 6.41
CA VAL A 108 5.23 8.70 5.53
C VAL A 108 6.24 8.14 4.52
N CYS A 109 7.06 9.00 3.93
CA CYS A 109 8.12 8.54 3.03
C CYS A 109 9.10 7.63 3.75
N GLY A 110 9.43 7.94 5.01
CA GLY A 110 10.29 7.10 5.82
C GLY A 110 9.69 5.72 6.07
N CYS A 111 8.38 5.65 6.33
CA CYS A 111 7.67 4.38 6.49
C CYS A 111 7.79 3.54 5.22
N ASP A 112 7.55 4.16 4.07
CA ASP A 112 7.55 3.46 2.78
C ASP A 112 8.97 3.02 2.40
N LEU A 113 9.97 3.86 2.66
CA LEU A 113 11.35 3.50 2.37
C LEU A 113 11.81 2.33 3.25
N ALA A 114 11.42 2.34 4.52
CA ALA A 114 11.80 1.28 5.44
C ALA A 114 11.22 -0.07 5.00
N VAL A 115 9.95 -0.12 4.62
CA VAL A 115 9.36 -1.38 4.18
C VAL A 115 9.92 -1.82 2.83
N ALA A 116 10.20 -0.90 1.93
CA ALA A 116 10.80 -1.26 0.64
C ALA A 116 12.14 -1.96 0.85
N LYS A 117 12.97 -1.43 1.75
CA LYS A 117 14.26 -2.06 2.08
C LYS A 117 14.06 -3.39 2.81
N CYS A 118 13.09 -3.45 3.71
CA CYS A 118 12.78 -4.68 4.45
C CYS A 118 12.37 -5.80 3.48
N LEU A 119 11.45 -5.50 2.57
CA LEU A 119 10.98 -6.47 1.58
C LEU A 119 12.11 -6.95 0.67
N ALA A 120 13.03 -6.06 0.32
CA ALA A 120 14.16 -6.42 -0.54
C ALA A 120 15.06 -7.47 0.11
N GLY A 121 15.12 -7.49 1.44
CA GLY A 121 15.92 -8.47 2.18
C GLY A 121 15.18 -9.71 2.64
N ALA A 122 13.87 -9.80 2.38
CA ALA A 122 13.04 -10.90 2.84
C ALA A 122 12.78 -11.91 1.73
N THR A 123 12.60 -13.17 2.11
CA THR A 123 12.29 -14.22 1.14
C THR A 123 10.79 -14.26 0.89
N TYR A 124 10.41 -14.11 -0.37
CA TYR A 124 9.01 -14.16 -0.79
C TYR A 124 8.56 -15.62 -0.91
N ASN A 125 7.49 -15.97 -0.23
CA ASN A 125 6.95 -17.34 -0.24
C ASN A 125 5.60 -17.36 -0.92
N ASP A 126 5.52 -17.97 -2.12
CA ASP A 126 4.28 -17.98 -2.90
C ASP A 126 3.10 -18.60 -2.14
N GLU A 127 3.37 -19.55 -1.25
CA GLU A 127 2.31 -20.20 -0.48
C GLU A 127 1.62 -19.25 0.49
N ASN A 128 2.22 -18.11 0.80
CA ASN A 128 1.62 -17.12 1.70
C ASN A 128 0.85 -16.03 0.95
N LYS A 129 0.81 -16.12 -0.37
CA LYS A 129 0.00 -15.23 -1.20
C LYS A 129 -1.45 -15.69 -1.17
N ASN A 130 -2.37 -14.77 -0.97
CA ASN A 130 -3.81 -15.02 -0.97
C ASN A 130 -4.27 -16.06 0.05
N ILE A 131 -3.67 -16.09 1.23
CA ILE A 131 -4.08 -17.04 2.27
C ILE A 131 -5.46 -16.67 2.83
N ASN A 132 -6.10 -17.63 3.49
CA ASN A 132 -7.37 -17.39 4.16
C ASN A 132 -7.10 -16.65 5.48
N THR A 133 -7.24 -15.33 5.45
CA THR A 133 -6.94 -14.49 6.62
C THR A 133 -7.92 -14.71 7.76
N GLY A 134 -9.17 -15.08 7.45
CA GLY A 134 -10.17 -15.36 8.47
C GLY A 134 -9.79 -16.54 9.35
N GLU A 135 -9.06 -17.51 8.79
CA GLU A 135 -8.60 -18.68 9.53
C GLU A 135 -7.19 -18.50 10.08
N ARG A 136 -6.30 -17.91 9.28
CA ARG A 136 -4.87 -17.87 9.58
C ARG A 136 -4.45 -16.69 10.44
N CYS A 137 -5.23 -15.63 10.45
CA CYS A 137 -4.83 -14.34 11.01
C CYS A 137 -5.68 -13.97 12.24
N GLN A 138 -5.69 -14.83 13.22
CA GLN A 138 -6.46 -14.60 14.45
C GLN A 138 -5.59 -14.41 15.67
#